data_32f4772d1869cb380fabd36e31df4bbd
#
_entry.id   32f4772d1869cb380fabd36e31df4bbd
#
_cell.length_a   1.000
_cell.length_b   1.000
_cell.length_c   1.000
_cell.angle_alpha   90.00
_cell.angle_beta   90.00
_cell.angle_gamma   90.00
#
_symmetry.space_group_name_H-M   'P 1'
#
loop_
_entity.id
_entity.type
_entity.pdbx_description
1 polymer ?
#
loop_
_entity_poly.entity_id
_entity_poly.type
_entity_poly.pdbx_seq_one_letter_code
_entity_poly.pdbx_strand_id
1 'polypeptide(L)'
;MRALPAQPGVYRFRDDAGRVLYVGRATELRGRVGSYWGDLRDRRHLRRMIPRIARIEALVCDSVHEAAWAERNLLERSLPPWNRIAGGLEVPVSIRLDTSAASPRLDVVHTPRPAPGTKIFGPYLGSRKVRAAVSGLQRVHPLPYAATSASAAQRELARLRGVGRADVRELSGAITAVLDRDPSAVEATRASLAARRDAAAEALAFEAAARLQEELAALDWVVAPQRVTAPAAPDEDVAGWADGVLVRLSIRGGRLCGWEQRKAARPDRNRAGTWGQFVQRNAELAAVLARLAVR
;
A
#
# COMPACT_ATOMS: atom_id res chain seq x y z
N MET A 1 -9.77 -15.89 17.92
CA MET A 1 -9.75 -14.51 17.43
C MET A 1 -8.75 -13.60 18.16
N ARG A 2 -8.60 -13.69 19.50
CA ARG A 2 -7.68 -12.83 20.28
C ARG A 2 -6.20 -12.93 19.89
N ALA A 3 -5.78 -14.04 19.26
CA ALA A 3 -4.40 -14.23 18.81
C ALA A 3 -4.03 -13.47 17.51
N LEU A 4 -5.00 -12.98 16.75
CA LEU A 4 -4.72 -12.12 15.61
C LEU A 4 -4.29 -10.72 16.08
N PRO A 5 -3.24 -10.14 15.51
CA PRO A 5 -2.80 -8.79 15.87
C PRO A 5 -3.74 -7.71 15.35
N ALA A 6 -3.73 -6.54 16.01
CA ALA A 6 -4.40 -5.33 15.56
C ALA A 6 -3.52 -4.57 14.55
N GLN A 7 -3.17 -5.24 13.44
CA GLN A 7 -2.27 -4.74 12.40
C GLN A 7 -2.86 -4.99 11.02
N PRO A 8 -2.46 -4.23 9.99
CA PRO A 8 -2.87 -4.50 8.62
C PRO A 8 -2.33 -5.83 8.14
N GLY A 9 -3.09 -6.49 7.26
CA GLY A 9 -2.63 -7.75 6.70
C GLY A 9 -3.62 -8.42 5.77
N VAL A 10 -3.22 -9.59 5.29
CA VAL A 10 -4.01 -10.49 4.47
C VAL A 10 -4.31 -11.74 5.27
N TYR A 11 -5.53 -12.26 5.12
CA TYR A 11 -5.95 -13.53 5.73
C TYR A 11 -6.60 -14.42 4.70
N ARG A 12 -6.57 -15.72 4.96
CA ARG A 12 -7.31 -16.71 4.18
C ARG A 12 -7.96 -17.74 5.09
N PHE A 13 -9.13 -18.19 4.65
CA PHE A 13 -9.87 -19.26 5.28
C PHE A 13 -9.67 -20.55 4.51
N ARG A 14 -9.44 -21.65 5.23
CA ARG A 14 -9.35 -22.99 4.65
C ARG A 14 -10.39 -23.92 5.25
N ASP A 15 -10.84 -24.88 4.44
CA ASP A 15 -11.67 -25.99 4.92
C ASP A 15 -10.81 -27.10 5.57
N ASP A 16 -11.47 -28.15 5.99
CA ASP A 16 -10.88 -29.35 6.60
C ASP A 16 -9.96 -30.12 5.63
N ALA A 17 -10.28 -30.10 4.34
CA ALA A 17 -9.44 -30.64 3.27
C ALA A 17 -8.22 -29.73 2.93
N GLY A 18 -8.08 -28.60 3.60
CA GLY A 18 -7.00 -27.65 3.38
C GLY A 18 -7.18 -26.75 2.14
N ARG A 19 -8.34 -26.78 1.47
CA ARG A 19 -8.63 -25.91 0.31
C ARG A 19 -8.87 -24.47 0.78
N VAL A 20 -8.35 -23.50 0.05
CA VAL A 20 -8.60 -22.08 0.32
C VAL A 20 -10.04 -21.75 -0.08
N LEU A 21 -10.83 -21.30 0.87
CA LEU A 21 -12.22 -20.88 0.67
C LEU A 21 -12.30 -19.40 0.27
N TYR A 22 -11.50 -18.56 0.91
CA TYR A 22 -11.54 -17.11 0.77
C TYR A 22 -10.19 -16.49 1.09
N VAL A 23 -9.84 -15.43 0.39
CA VAL A 23 -8.73 -14.52 0.69
C VAL A 23 -9.31 -13.13 0.88
N GLY A 24 -8.83 -12.40 1.91
CA GLY A 24 -9.24 -11.03 2.17
C GLY A 24 -8.17 -10.23 2.86
N ARG A 25 -8.27 -8.90 2.76
CA ARG A 25 -7.41 -7.96 3.46
C ARG A 25 -8.10 -7.28 4.63
N ALA A 26 -7.30 -6.73 5.52
CA ALA A 26 -7.75 -5.97 6.67
C ALA A 26 -6.85 -4.76 6.90
N THR A 27 -7.42 -3.66 7.36
CA THR A 27 -6.69 -2.56 8.02
C THR A 27 -6.27 -2.97 9.43
N GLU A 28 -7.05 -3.86 10.04
CA GLU A 28 -6.83 -4.44 11.34
C GLU A 28 -7.36 -5.90 11.32
N LEU A 29 -6.44 -6.87 11.40
CA LEU A 29 -6.75 -8.30 11.21
C LEU A 29 -7.72 -8.83 12.25
N ARG A 30 -7.53 -8.49 13.54
CA ARG A 30 -8.34 -9.03 14.64
C ARG A 30 -9.82 -8.69 14.48
N GLY A 31 -10.15 -7.42 14.32
CA GLY A 31 -11.53 -6.96 14.17
C GLY A 31 -12.14 -7.43 12.86
N ARG A 32 -11.37 -7.36 11.76
CA ARG A 32 -11.87 -7.80 10.44
C ARG A 32 -12.19 -9.29 10.41
N VAL A 33 -11.30 -10.14 10.88
CA VAL A 33 -11.53 -11.58 10.92
C VAL A 33 -12.64 -11.92 11.95
N GLY A 34 -12.63 -11.26 13.12
CA GLY A 34 -13.67 -11.44 14.12
C GLY A 34 -15.08 -11.12 13.61
N SER A 35 -15.21 -10.12 12.73
CA SER A 35 -16.50 -9.69 12.18
C SER A 35 -17.24 -10.74 11.34
N TYR A 36 -16.57 -11.83 10.93
CA TYR A 36 -17.23 -12.94 10.20
C TYR A 36 -18.16 -13.78 11.09
N TRP A 37 -17.91 -13.79 12.41
CA TRP A 37 -18.76 -14.49 13.39
C TRP A 37 -19.79 -13.57 14.05
N GLY A 38 -19.87 -12.31 13.63
CA GLY A 38 -20.88 -11.35 14.03
C GLY A 38 -21.98 -11.17 12.98
N ASP A 39 -22.53 -9.95 12.91
CA ASP A 39 -23.57 -9.62 11.93
C ASP A 39 -22.99 -9.50 10.50
N LEU A 40 -23.52 -10.30 9.60
CA LEU A 40 -23.14 -10.36 8.18
C LEU A 40 -24.22 -9.77 7.25
N ARG A 41 -25.00 -8.76 7.69
CA ARG A 41 -26.07 -8.17 6.86
C ARG A 41 -25.54 -7.75 5.49
N ASP A 42 -24.41 -7.12 5.44
CA ASP A 42 -23.79 -6.62 4.19
C ASP A 42 -23.07 -7.70 3.38
N ARG A 43 -22.87 -8.89 3.94
CA ARG A 43 -22.09 -9.99 3.37
C ARG A 43 -22.81 -11.34 3.46
N ARG A 44 -24.12 -11.35 3.22
CA ARG A 44 -24.98 -12.53 3.35
C ARG A 44 -24.48 -13.75 2.55
N HIS A 45 -23.82 -13.52 1.41
CA HIS A 45 -23.24 -14.59 0.59
C HIS A 45 -22.14 -15.37 1.31
N LEU A 46 -21.47 -14.78 2.31
CA LEU A 46 -20.42 -15.46 3.08
C LEU A 46 -20.95 -16.32 4.22
N ARG A 47 -22.23 -16.21 4.59
CA ARG A 47 -22.83 -17.01 5.69
C ARG A 47 -22.64 -18.51 5.50
N ARG A 48 -22.76 -19.00 4.25
CA ARG A 48 -22.59 -20.43 3.94
C ARG A 48 -21.13 -20.90 3.97
N MET A 49 -20.18 -19.97 3.95
CA MET A 49 -18.76 -20.27 4.05
C MET A 49 -18.33 -20.54 5.50
N ILE A 50 -18.89 -19.80 6.47
CA ILE A 50 -18.44 -19.79 7.86
C ILE A 50 -18.42 -21.20 8.49
N PRO A 51 -19.47 -22.04 8.38
CA PRO A 51 -19.45 -23.40 8.94
C PRO A 51 -18.38 -24.31 8.33
N ARG A 52 -17.82 -23.94 7.17
CA ARG A 52 -16.79 -24.70 6.44
C ARG A 52 -15.37 -24.30 6.81
N ILE A 53 -15.21 -23.22 7.59
CA ILE A 53 -13.90 -22.72 7.97
C ILE A 53 -13.33 -23.62 9.07
N ALA A 54 -12.30 -24.41 8.73
CA ALA A 54 -11.56 -25.24 9.66
C ALA A 54 -10.24 -24.57 10.12
N ARG A 55 -9.69 -23.64 9.31
CA ARG A 55 -8.41 -22.98 9.61
C ARG A 55 -8.40 -21.52 9.14
N ILE A 56 -7.79 -20.70 9.95
CA ILE A 56 -7.49 -19.29 9.64
C ILE A 56 -5.98 -19.15 9.49
N GLU A 57 -5.54 -18.58 8.40
CA GLU A 57 -4.15 -18.20 8.18
C GLU A 57 -4.07 -16.70 7.93
N ALA A 58 -3.02 -16.03 8.38
CA ALA A 58 -2.85 -14.60 8.22
C ALA A 58 -1.37 -14.24 7.96
N LEU A 59 -1.17 -13.17 7.16
CA LEU A 59 0.10 -12.48 7.00
C LEU A 59 -0.07 -11.04 7.48
N VAL A 60 0.74 -10.65 8.44
CA VAL A 60 0.86 -9.24 8.87
C VAL A 60 1.67 -8.50 7.81
N CYS A 61 1.15 -7.37 7.38
CA CYS A 61 1.77 -6.46 6.43
C CYS A 61 2.27 -5.20 7.14
N ASP A 62 3.23 -4.50 6.53
CA ASP A 62 3.79 -3.27 7.10
C ASP A 62 2.88 -2.06 6.89
N SER A 63 1.91 -2.17 5.97
CA SER A 63 0.93 -1.12 5.72
C SER A 63 -0.38 -1.69 5.15
N VAL A 64 -1.43 -0.87 5.21
CA VAL A 64 -2.70 -1.15 4.51
C VAL A 64 -2.50 -1.25 3.00
N HIS A 65 -1.58 -0.47 2.45
CA HIS A 65 -1.21 -0.50 1.04
C HIS A 65 -0.56 -1.84 0.67
N GLU A 66 0.36 -2.34 1.51
CA GLU A 66 0.98 -3.66 1.32
C GLU A 66 -0.05 -4.79 1.39
N ALA A 67 -0.98 -4.73 2.36
CA ALA A 67 -2.06 -5.70 2.48
C ALA A 67 -2.97 -5.75 1.23
N ALA A 68 -3.25 -4.58 0.64
CA ALA A 68 -4.04 -4.49 -0.59
C ALA A 68 -3.33 -5.15 -1.78
N TRP A 69 -2.02 -4.93 -1.93
CA TRP A 69 -1.24 -5.59 -2.97
C TRP A 69 -1.09 -7.09 -2.75
N ALA A 70 -0.88 -7.53 -1.50
CA ALA A 70 -0.79 -8.95 -1.18
C ALA A 70 -2.08 -9.69 -1.52
N GLU A 71 -3.26 -9.15 -1.13
CA GLU A 71 -4.57 -9.70 -1.51
C GLU A 71 -4.71 -9.79 -3.03
N ARG A 72 -4.45 -8.69 -3.74
CA ARG A 72 -4.57 -8.62 -5.19
C ARG A 72 -3.72 -9.67 -5.89
N ASN A 73 -2.43 -9.73 -5.55
CA ASN A 73 -1.48 -10.66 -6.16
C ASN A 73 -1.89 -12.13 -5.95
N LEU A 74 -2.37 -12.46 -4.75
CA LEU A 74 -2.87 -13.80 -4.44
C LEU A 74 -4.13 -14.14 -5.23
N LEU A 75 -5.08 -13.19 -5.34
CA LEU A 75 -6.34 -13.37 -6.09
C LEU A 75 -6.15 -13.43 -7.61
N GLU A 76 -5.11 -12.81 -8.16
CA GLU A 76 -4.76 -12.94 -9.58
C GLU A 76 -4.24 -14.34 -9.92
N ARG A 77 -3.59 -15.03 -8.96
CA ARG A 77 -3.04 -16.38 -9.15
C ARG A 77 -4.06 -17.48 -8.89
N SER A 78 -4.96 -17.26 -7.96
CA SER A 78 -5.97 -18.25 -7.56
C SER A 78 -7.19 -17.54 -7.04
N LEU A 79 -8.33 -17.76 -7.68
CA LEU A 79 -9.62 -17.21 -7.27
C LEU A 79 -10.35 -18.24 -6.41
N PRO A 80 -10.33 -18.12 -5.07
CA PRO A 80 -11.07 -19.01 -4.19
C PRO A 80 -12.59 -18.91 -4.43
N PRO A 81 -13.36 -19.97 -4.13
CA PRO A 81 -14.79 -20.06 -4.51
C PRO A 81 -15.67 -18.98 -3.89
N TRP A 82 -15.25 -18.34 -2.81
CA TRP A 82 -16.02 -17.28 -2.15
C TRP A 82 -15.50 -15.88 -2.48
N ASN A 83 -14.42 -15.74 -3.26
CA ASN A 83 -14.04 -14.49 -3.88
C ASN A 83 -14.74 -14.34 -5.24
N ARG A 84 -15.11 -13.10 -5.62
CA ARG A 84 -15.91 -12.84 -6.82
C ARG A 84 -15.09 -12.40 -8.02
N ILE A 85 -13.97 -11.71 -7.77
CA ILE A 85 -13.19 -11.02 -8.81
C ILE A 85 -11.72 -11.33 -8.63
N ALA A 86 -11.13 -11.86 -9.71
CA ALA A 86 -9.68 -12.05 -9.78
C ALA A 86 -8.97 -10.70 -9.72
N GLY A 87 -7.94 -10.59 -8.86
CA GLY A 87 -7.17 -9.35 -8.71
C GLY A 87 -7.92 -8.18 -8.04
N GLY A 88 -9.19 -8.36 -7.62
CA GLY A 88 -9.98 -7.31 -6.96
C GLY A 88 -10.50 -6.23 -7.93
N LEU A 89 -11.19 -5.21 -7.37
CA LEU A 89 -11.88 -4.15 -8.14
C LEU A 89 -10.98 -2.96 -8.50
N GLU A 90 -9.84 -2.79 -7.81
CA GLU A 90 -9.02 -1.59 -7.92
C GLU A 90 -8.05 -1.69 -9.11
N VAL A 91 -8.05 -0.66 -9.96
CA VAL A 91 -7.10 -0.54 -11.08
C VAL A 91 -5.80 0.08 -10.57
N PRO A 92 -4.62 -0.53 -10.85
CA PRO A 92 -3.34 0.04 -10.51
C PRO A 92 -3.10 1.38 -11.19
N VAL A 93 -2.48 2.30 -10.46
CA VAL A 93 -2.02 3.59 -10.98
C VAL A 93 -0.58 3.84 -10.53
N SER A 94 0.13 4.69 -11.26
CA SER A 94 1.48 5.15 -10.90
C SER A 94 1.52 6.68 -10.89
N ILE A 95 2.46 7.24 -10.15
CA ILE A 95 2.80 8.66 -10.21
C ILE A 95 3.93 8.80 -11.23
N ARG A 96 3.75 9.66 -12.23
CA ARG A 96 4.78 10.04 -13.19
C ARG A 96 5.25 11.45 -12.88
N LEU A 97 6.54 11.61 -12.65
CA LEU A 97 7.23 12.88 -12.55
C LEU A 97 7.97 13.13 -13.86
N ASP A 98 7.57 14.17 -14.60
CA ASP A 98 8.25 14.67 -15.78
C ASP A 98 9.08 15.89 -15.36
N THR A 99 10.39 15.81 -15.59
CA THR A 99 11.35 16.84 -15.20
C THR A 99 11.77 17.74 -16.37
N SER A 100 11.04 17.70 -17.51
CA SER A 100 11.31 18.56 -18.65
C SER A 100 11.14 20.04 -18.25
N ALA A 101 12.16 20.86 -18.54
CA ALA A 101 12.12 22.28 -18.19
C ALA A 101 10.98 23.05 -18.85
N ALA A 102 10.55 22.64 -20.04
CA ALA A 102 9.48 23.28 -20.78
C ALA A 102 8.10 23.09 -20.14
N SER A 103 7.83 21.87 -19.66
CA SER A 103 6.51 21.50 -19.12
C SER A 103 6.63 20.45 -18.03
N PRO A 104 7.26 20.79 -16.88
CA PRO A 104 7.41 19.83 -15.79
C PRO A 104 6.04 19.48 -15.20
N ARG A 105 5.83 18.19 -14.92
CA ARG A 105 4.52 17.70 -14.45
C ARG A 105 4.65 16.56 -13.45
N LEU A 106 3.66 16.49 -12.58
CA LEU A 106 3.43 15.37 -11.68
C LEU A 106 2.02 14.84 -11.94
N ASP A 107 1.92 13.70 -12.58
CA ASP A 107 0.67 13.12 -13.07
C ASP A 107 0.38 11.75 -12.46
N VAL A 108 -0.92 11.40 -12.39
CA VAL A 108 -1.36 10.03 -12.10
C VAL A 108 -1.67 9.31 -13.42
N VAL A 109 -0.98 8.20 -13.67
CA VAL A 109 -1.08 7.45 -14.92
C VAL A 109 -1.48 5.99 -14.66
N HIS A 110 -2.30 5.41 -15.55
CA HIS A 110 -2.71 4.00 -15.47
C HIS A 110 -1.68 3.05 -16.11
N THR A 111 -1.07 3.49 -17.20
CA THR A 111 -0.06 2.72 -17.93
C THR A 111 1.24 3.53 -17.97
N PRO A 112 2.14 3.34 -17.00
CA PRO A 112 3.39 4.07 -16.99
C PRO A 112 4.25 3.65 -18.19
N ARG A 113 4.71 4.64 -18.96
CA ARG A 113 5.70 4.45 -20.03
C ARG A 113 6.97 5.19 -19.63
N PRO A 114 8.09 4.48 -19.45
CA PRO A 114 9.38 5.11 -19.24
C PRO A 114 9.72 6.01 -20.45
N ALA A 115 10.19 7.21 -20.16
CA ALA A 115 10.68 8.13 -21.18
C ALA A 115 11.86 8.94 -20.59
N PRO A 116 12.77 9.48 -21.44
CA PRO A 116 13.83 10.35 -20.96
C PRO A 116 13.27 11.51 -20.14
N GLY A 117 13.90 11.82 -19.02
CA GLY A 117 13.44 12.88 -18.10
C GLY A 117 12.19 12.56 -17.29
N THR A 118 11.72 11.30 -17.32
CA THR A 118 10.58 10.88 -16.49
C THR A 118 11.00 9.88 -15.40
N LYS A 119 10.41 10.02 -14.20
CA LYS A 119 10.46 9.04 -13.13
C LYS A 119 9.08 8.49 -12.86
N ILE A 120 9.00 7.19 -12.58
CA ILE A 120 7.74 6.49 -12.26
C ILE A 120 7.82 5.95 -10.84
N PHE A 121 6.81 6.26 -10.04
CA PHE A 121 6.66 5.78 -8.67
C PHE A 121 5.41 4.94 -8.53
N GLY A 122 5.46 3.95 -7.68
CA GLY A 122 4.37 2.97 -7.50
C GLY A 122 4.76 1.59 -8.00
N PRO A 123 3.80 0.75 -8.40
CA PRO A 123 2.37 1.03 -8.56
C PRO A 123 1.58 1.16 -7.24
N TYR A 124 0.41 1.78 -7.31
CA TYR A 124 -0.50 2.01 -6.18
C TYR A 124 -1.90 1.45 -6.50
N LEU A 125 -2.60 0.95 -5.46
CA LEU A 125 -4.03 0.64 -5.52
C LEU A 125 -4.81 1.74 -4.79
N GLY A 126 -5.72 2.41 -5.47
CA GLY A 126 -6.47 3.52 -4.88
C GLY A 126 -6.23 4.88 -5.56
N SER A 127 -6.69 5.02 -6.79
CA SER A 127 -6.49 6.21 -7.62
C SER A 127 -6.92 7.53 -6.97
N ARG A 128 -7.98 7.53 -6.13
CA ARG A 128 -8.42 8.74 -5.40
C ARG A 128 -7.35 9.21 -4.41
N LYS A 129 -6.77 8.30 -3.63
CA LYS A 129 -5.71 8.63 -2.67
C LYS A 129 -4.46 9.14 -3.38
N VAL A 130 -4.08 8.48 -4.49
CA VAL A 130 -2.91 8.92 -5.27
C VAL A 130 -3.11 10.32 -5.84
N ARG A 131 -4.30 10.65 -6.35
CA ARG A 131 -4.61 12.02 -6.81
C ARG A 131 -4.57 13.04 -5.69
N ALA A 132 -5.07 12.71 -4.50
CA ALA A 132 -5.00 13.60 -3.34
C ALA A 132 -3.54 13.80 -2.89
N ALA A 133 -2.71 12.75 -2.87
CA ALA A 133 -1.29 12.88 -2.56
C ALA A 133 -0.54 13.76 -3.58
N VAL A 134 -0.81 13.57 -4.88
CA VAL A 134 -0.25 14.43 -5.95
C VAL A 134 -0.70 15.89 -5.77
N SER A 135 -1.96 16.14 -5.41
CA SER A 135 -2.45 17.48 -5.09
C SER A 135 -1.69 18.09 -3.92
N GLY A 136 -1.51 17.36 -2.83
CA GLY A 136 -0.74 17.80 -1.68
C GLY A 136 0.73 18.09 -2.01
N LEU A 137 1.38 17.20 -2.77
CA LEU A 137 2.75 17.42 -3.24
C LEU A 137 2.89 18.68 -4.09
N GLN A 138 1.97 18.92 -5.04
CA GLN A 138 1.98 20.13 -5.88
C GLN A 138 1.65 21.40 -5.10
N ARG A 139 0.97 21.29 -3.98
CA ARG A 139 0.69 22.41 -3.08
C ARG A 139 1.94 22.86 -2.32
N VAL A 140 2.77 21.91 -1.89
CA VAL A 140 4.03 22.18 -1.19
C VAL A 140 5.17 22.46 -2.17
N HIS A 141 5.22 21.69 -3.27
CA HIS A 141 6.24 21.77 -4.32
C HIS A 141 5.58 22.13 -5.64
N PRO A 142 5.34 23.40 -5.92
CA PRO A 142 4.49 23.86 -7.03
C PRO A 142 5.19 23.78 -8.39
N LEU A 143 5.58 22.57 -8.78
CA LEU A 143 6.35 22.24 -9.98
C LEU A 143 5.81 22.84 -11.28
N PRO A 144 4.48 22.88 -11.58
CA PRO A 144 3.98 23.45 -12.82
C PRO A 144 4.29 24.95 -13.00
N TYR A 145 4.52 25.67 -11.91
CA TYR A 145 4.83 27.12 -11.98
C TYR A 145 6.32 27.41 -12.28
N ALA A 146 7.18 26.39 -12.22
CA ALA A 146 8.59 26.48 -12.59
C ALA A 146 8.82 26.28 -14.10
N ALA A 147 7.78 25.97 -14.88
CA ALA A 147 7.88 25.74 -16.32
C ALA A 147 8.44 26.95 -17.07
N THR A 148 9.41 26.73 -17.97
CA THR A 148 9.96 27.80 -18.81
C THR A 148 8.92 28.30 -19.83
N SER A 149 7.96 27.46 -20.22
CA SER A 149 6.83 27.78 -21.09
C SER A 149 5.65 28.45 -20.37
N ALA A 150 5.77 28.74 -19.06
CA ALA A 150 4.71 29.37 -18.30
C ALA A 150 4.28 30.72 -18.92
N SER A 151 2.97 30.91 -19.08
CA SER A 151 2.41 32.16 -19.56
C SER A 151 2.62 33.31 -18.55
N ALA A 152 2.45 34.55 -18.99
CA ALA A 152 2.50 35.72 -18.11
C ALA A 152 1.50 35.60 -16.94
N ALA A 153 0.28 35.11 -17.20
CA ALA A 153 -0.76 34.90 -16.20
C ALA A 153 -0.36 33.81 -15.19
N GLN A 154 0.27 32.71 -15.63
CA GLN A 154 0.78 31.68 -14.74
C GLN A 154 1.92 32.19 -13.86
N ARG A 155 2.81 33.00 -14.40
CA ARG A 155 3.89 33.64 -13.62
C ARG A 155 3.33 34.59 -12.56
N GLU A 156 2.33 35.38 -12.91
CA GLU A 156 1.67 36.28 -11.97
C GLU A 156 0.95 35.50 -10.85
N LEU A 157 0.21 34.44 -11.21
CA LEU A 157 -0.44 33.57 -10.24
C LEU A 157 0.59 32.89 -9.31
N ALA A 158 1.74 32.53 -9.83
CA ALA A 158 2.84 31.98 -9.03
C ALA A 158 3.33 33.01 -7.98
N ARG A 159 3.53 34.27 -8.40
CA ARG A 159 3.92 35.37 -7.49
C ARG A 159 2.89 35.60 -6.40
N LEU A 160 1.59 35.67 -6.76
CA LEU A 160 0.48 35.83 -5.81
C LEU A 160 0.41 34.68 -4.79
N ARG A 161 0.88 33.50 -5.15
CA ARG A 161 0.97 32.33 -4.27
C ARG A 161 2.29 32.22 -3.50
N GLY A 162 3.14 33.24 -3.59
CA GLY A 162 4.44 33.23 -2.94
C GLY A 162 5.43 32.22 -3.54
N VAL A 163 5.14 31.72 -4.75
CA VAL A 163 6.04 30.83 -5.49
C VAL A 163 7.07 31.71 -6.20
N GLY A 164 8.26 31.79 -5.65
CA GLY A 164 9.41 32.47 -6.30
C GLY A 164 9.86 31.72 -7.56
N ARG A 165 10.96 32.19 -8.17
CA ARG A 165 11.66 31.44 -9.24
C ARG A 165 12.27 30.15 -8.68
N ALA A 166 11.44 29.16 -8.41
CA ALA A 166 11.93 27.85 -8.01
C ALA A 166 12.47 27.12 -9.25
N ASP A 167 13.64 26.52 -9.10
CA ASP A 167 14.23 25.68 -10.15
C ASP A 167 13.45 24.37 -10.26
N VAL A 168 13.11 23.97 -11.50
CA VAL A 168 12.49 22.67 -11.80
C VAL A 168 13.28 21.52 -11.16
N ARG A 169 14.62 21.63 -11.16
CA ARG A 169 15.50 20.62 -10.58
C ARG A 169 15.32 20.52 -9.06
N GLU A 170 15.24 21.65 -8.36
CA GLU A 170 15.03 21.68 -6.91
C GLU A 170 13.67 21.07 -6.54
N LEU A 171 12.60 21.53 -7.17
CA LEU A 171 11.25 21.05 -6.90
C LEU A 171 11.08 19.57 -7.26
N SER A 172 11.60 19.12 -8.40
CA SER A 172 11.54 17.72 -8.79
C SER A 172 12.42 16.84 -7.90
N GLY A 173 13.54 17.36 -7.42
CA GLY A 173 14.39 16.71 -6.42
C GLY A 173 13.66 16.49 -5.10
N ALA A 174 12.99 17.53 -4.58
CA ALA A 174 12.20 17.45 -3.36
C ALA A 174 11.04 16.45 -3.49
N ILE A 175 10.28 16.51 -4.59
CA ILE A 175 9.19 15.53 -4.87
C ILE A 175 9.75 14.10 -4.95
N THR A 176 10.91 13.93 -5.61
CA THR A 176 11.58 12.62 -5.70
C THR A 176 11.94 12.09 -4.32
N ALA A 177 12.57 12.91 -3.48
CA ALA A 177 12.95 12.51 -2.12
C ALA A 177 11.74 12.04 -1.30
N VAL A 178 10.63 12.77 -1.37
CA VAL A 178 9.38 12.37 -0.70
C VAL A 178 8.86 11.02 -1.22
N LEU A 179 8.79 10.84 -2.53
CA LEU A 179 8.26 9.62 -3.14
C LEU A 179 9.23 8.41 -2.99
N ASP A 180 10.52 8.66 -2.86
CA ASP A 180 11.55 7.68 -2.49
C ASP A 180 11.59 7.42 -0.97
N ARG A 181 10.70 8.08 -0.20
CA ARG A 181 10.50 7.89 1.25
C ARG A 181 11.69 8.37 2.09
N ASP A 182 12.39 9.42 1.67
CA ASP A 182 13.37 10.07 2.55
C ASP A 182 12.65 10.63 3.79
N PRO A 183 13.05 10.23 5.01
CA PRO A 183 12.32 10.60 6.23
C PRO A 183 12.24 12.12 6.45
N SER A 184 13.30 12.85 6.12
CA SER A 184 13.36 14.30 6.31
C SER A 184 12.48 15.04 5.32
N ALA A 185 12.49 14.62 4.04
CA ALA A 185 11.66 15.20 3.00
C ALA A 185 10.16 14.91 3.24
N VAL A 186 9.83 13.69 3.69
CA VAL A 186 8.46 13.31 4.06
C VAL A 186 7.97 14.17 5.21
N GLU A 187 8.75 14.30 6.29
CA GLU A 187 8.35 15.07 7.47
C GLU A 187 8.22 16.57 7.16
N ALA A 188 9.14 17.15 6.40
CA ALA A 188 9.04 18.55 5.98
C ALA A 188 7.77 18.82 5.16
N THR A 189 7.43 17.92 4.23
CA THR A 189 6.22 18.05 3.41
C THR A 189 4.95 17.87 4.26
N ARG A 190 4.95 16.91 5.19
CA ARG A 190 3.88 16.69 6.16
C ARG A 190 3.64 17.92 7.03
N ALA A 191 4.70 18.47 7.62
CA ALA A 191 4.63 19.67 8.46
C ALA A 191 4.07 20.87 7.69
N SER A 192 4.48 21.06 6.42
CA SER A 192 3.96 22.14 5.57
C SER A 192 2.46 21.98 5.28
N LEU A 193 1.98 20.77 5.01
CA LEU A 193 0.54 20.50 4.79
C LEU A 193 -0.26 20.68 6.09
N ALA A 194 0.28 20.22 7.22
CA ALA A 194 -0.36 20.36 8.52
C ALA A 194 -0.50 21.85 8.92
N ALA A 195 0.55 22.65 8.78
CA ALA A 195 0.50 24.08 9.05
C ALA A 195 -0.55 24.81 8.19
N ARG A 196 -0.65 24.45 6.89
CA ARG A 196 -1.67 25.01 5.99
C ARG A 196 -3.10 24.59 6.39
N ARG A 197 -3.28 23.34 6.85
CA ARG A 197 -4.56 22.84 7.36
C ARG A 197 -4.98 23.63 8.60
N ASP A 198 -4.06 23.82 9.54
CA ASP A 198 -4.34 24.49 10.80
C ASP A 198 -4.66 25.98 10.56
N ALA A 199 -3.92 26.66 9.69
CA ALA A 199 -4.23 28.03 9.30
C ALA A 199 -5.60 28.14 8.60
N ALA A 200 -5.99 27.16 7.78
CA ALA A 200 -7.32 27.14 7.17
C ALA A 200 -8.42 26.92 8.21
N ALA A 201 -8.19 26.09 9.22
CA ALA A 201 -9.13 25.86 10.32
C ALA A 201 -9.27 27.11 11.19
N GLU A 202 -8.20 27.80 11.53
CA GLU A 202 -8.20 29.08 12.26
C GLU A 202 -8.97 30.16 11.51
N ALA A 203 -8.85 30.18 10.18
CA ALA A 203 -9.61 31.07 9.31
C ALA A 203 -11.07 30.63 9.07
N LEU A 204 -11.54 29.58 9.76
CA LEU A 204 -12.88 28.98 9.62
C LEU A 204 -13.18 28.45 8.20
N ALA A 205 -12.15 28.23 7.39
CA ALA A 205 -12.26 27.68 6.04
C ALA A 205 -12.29 26.13 6.09
N PHE A 206 -13.33 25.56 6.70
CA PHE A 206 -13.43 24.15 7.04
C PHE A 206 -13.32 23.19 5.83
N GLU A 207 -13.87 23.58 4.67
CA GLU A 207 -13.73 22.77 3.45
C GLU A 207 -12.28 22.70 2.97
N ALA A 208 -11.54 23.81 3.08
CA ALA A 208 -10.12 23.84 2.75
C ALA A 208 -9.30 23.02 3.74
N ALA A 209 -9.57 23.13 5.04
CA ALA A 209 -8.93 22.33 6.09
C ALA A 209 -9.21 20.83 5.88
N ALA A 210 -10.45 20.44 5.59
CA ALA A 210 -10.81 19.05 5.30
C ALA A 210 -10.06 18.48 4.09
N ARG A 211 -9.94 19.26 3.00
CA ARG A 211 -9.18 18.88 1.81
C ARG A 211 -7.69 18.69 2.13
N LEU A 212 -7.08 19.59 2.90
CA LEU A 212 -5.69 19.49 3.33
C LEU A 212 -5.47 18.27 4.23
N GLN A 213 -6.45 17.93 5.08
CA GLN A 213 -6.41 16.71 5.88
C GLN A 213 -6.49 15.44 5.00
N GLU A 214 -7.30 15.45 3.93
CA GLU A 214 -7.31 14.35 2.96
C GLU A 214 -5.97 14.22 2.20
N GLU A 215 -5.36 15.35 1.80
CA GLU A 215 -4.05 15.38 1.14
C GLU A 215 -2.95 14.85 2.06
N LEU A 216 -2.96 15.22 3.34
CA LEU A 216 -2.02 14.74 4.35
C LEU A 216 -2.14 13.22 4.56
N ALA A 217 -3.35 12.73 4.78
CA ALA A 217 -3.62 11.30 4.94
C ALA A 217 -3.27 10.49 3.67
N ALA A 218 -3.42 11.10 2.50
CA ALA A 218 -3.06 10.50 1.23
C ALA A 218 -1.53 10.45 1.01
N LEU A 219 -0.80 11.48 1.45
CA LEU A 219 0.66 11.49 1.46
C LEU A 219 1.18 10.34 2.33
N ASP A 220 0.70 10.23 3.57
CA ASP A 220 1.07 9.15 4.49
C ASP A 220 0.83 7.77 3.88
N TRP A 221 -0.27 7.62 3.15
CA TRP A 221 -0.60 6.37 2.49
C TRP A 221 0.31 6.06 1.29
N VAL A 222 0.70 7.05 0.48
CA VAL A 222 1.59 6.86 -0.69
C VAL A 222 3.01 6.51 -0.24
N VAL A 223 3.51 7.14 0.82
CA VAL A 223 4.86 6.87 1.34
C VAL A 223 4.92 5.65 2.27
N ALA A 224 3.77 5.07 2.63
CA ALA A 224 3.72 3.88 3.48
C ALA A 224 4.54 2.73 2.88
N PRO A 225 5.28 1.96 3.70
CA PRO A 225 6.12 0.88 3.23
C PRO A 225 5.29 -0.22 2.58
N GLN A 226 5.79 -0.76 1.46
CA GLN A 226 5.27 -1.97 0.86
C GLN A 226 6.38 -2.66 0.04
N ARG A 227 6.48 -3.97 0.14
CA ARG A 227 7.47 -4.81 -0.56
C ARG A 227 6.86 -5.84 -1.48
N VAL A 228 5.58 -6.15 -1.30
CA VAL A 228 4.89 -7.26 -1.97
C VAL A 228 4.62 -7.02 -3.46
N THR A 229 4.90 -5.80 -3.93
CA THR A 229 4.91 -5.44 -5.35
C THR A 229 6.03 -4.44 -5.60
N ALA A 230 7.18 -4.94 -6.04
CA ALA A 230 8.38 -4.16 -6.35
C ALA A 230 8.93 -4.64 -7.71
N PRO A 231 8.54 -4.01 -8.83
CA PRO A 231 8.82 -4.53 -10.19
C PRO A 231 10.29 -4.82 -10.51
N ALA A 232 11.22 -4.15 -9.81
CA ALA A 232 12.66 -4.36 -9.98
C ALA A 232 13.25 -5.44 -9.05
N ALA A 233 12.43 -6.03 -8.15
CA ALA A 233 12.93 -7.06 -7.24
C ALA A 233 13.12 -8.40 -7.97
N PRO A 234 14.17 -9.17 -7.63
CA PRO A 234 14.43 -10.47 -8.23
C PRO A 234 13.37 -11.51 -7.86
N ASP A 235 13.29 -12.56 -8.64
CA ASP A 235 12.53 -13.75 -8.31
C ASP A 235 13.22 -14.48 -7.16
N GLU A 236 12.47 -14.75 -6.09
CA GLU A 236 12.99 -15.47 -4.94
C GLU A 236 11.90 -16.29 -4.22
N ASP A 237 12.31 -17.34 -3.53
CA ASP A 237 11.50 -18.06 -2.56
C ASP A 237 12.12 -17.87 -1.17
N VAL A 238 11.31 -17.34 -0.26
CA VAL A 238 11.74 -17.07 1.11
C VAL A 238 10.93 -17.90 2.10
N ALA A 239 11.56 -18.31 3.18
CA ALA A 239 10.92 -19.13 4.19
C ALA A 239 11.24 -18.63 5.60
N GLY A 240 10.22 -18.66 6.46
CA GLY A 240 10.34 -18.48 7.91
C GLY A 240 9.81 -19.72 8.63
N TRP A 241 10.34 -19.98 9.81
CA TRP A 241 9.94 -21.13 10.60
C TRP A 241 9.81 -20.74 12.08
N ALA A 242 8.74 -21.20 12.71
CA ALA A 242 8.53 -21.07 14.15
C ALA A 242 7.71 -22.25 14.67
N ASP A 243 8.11 -22.84 15.78
CA ASP A 243 7.36 -23.85 16.55
C ASP A 243 6.71 -24.96 15.69
N GLY A 244 7.46 -25.51 14.75
CA GLY A 244 6.99 -26.60 13.88
C GLY A 244 6.13 -26.14 12.68
N VAL A 245 6.02 -24.84 12.43
CA VAL A 245 5.29 -24.27 11.28
C VAL A 245 6.25 -23.55 10.34
N LEU A 246 6.23 -23.95 9.07
CA LEU A 246 6.94 -23.31 7.97
C LEU A 246 5.97 -22.40 7.20
N VAL A 247 6.39 -21.16 6.98
CA VAL A 247 5.78 -20.23 6.03
C VAL A 247 6.74 -20.02 4.88
N ARG A 248 6.31 -20.27 3.65
CA ARG A 248 7.06 -20.00 2.43
C ARG A 248 6.31 -18.98 1.59
N LEU A 249 7.02 -18.00 1.09
CA LEU A 249 6.52 -16.98 0.17
C LEU A 249 7.28 -17.08 -1.14
N SER A 250 6.56 -17.04 -2.25
CA SER A 250 7.13 -17.04 -3.61
C SER A 250 6.96 -15.67 -4.25
N ILE A 251 8.08 -15.05 -4.59
CA ILE A 251 8.16 -13.76 -5.27
C ILE A 251 8.51 -14.02 -6.73
N ARG A 252 7.71 -13.51 -7.68
CA ARG A 252 7.95 -13.65 -9.12
C ARG A 252 7.63 -12.33 -9.81
N GLY A 253 8.55 -11.86 -10.67
CA GLY A 253 8.44 -10.56 -11.31
C GLY A 253 8.28 -9.42 -10.30
N GLY A 254 8.97 -9.50 -9.16
CA GLY A 254 8.88 -8.55 -8.06
C GLY A 254 7.53 -8.54 -7.33
N ARG A 255 6.70 -9.60 -7.44
CA ARG A 255 5.37 -9.67 -6.83
C ARG A 255 5.25 -10.92 -5.95
N LEU A 256 4.65 -10.75 -4.76
CA LEU A 256 4.26 -11.88 -3.91
C LEU A 256 3.16 -12.68 -4.63
N CYS A 257 3.53 -13.83 -5.19
CA CYS A 257 2.63 -14.67 -5.99
C CYS A 257 2.20 -15.95 -5.28
N GLY A 258 2.94 -16.38 -4.26
CA GLY A 258 2.66 -17.61 -3.54
C GLY A 258 2.79 -17.46 -2.04
N TRP A 259 1.90 -18.15 -1.32
CA TRP A 259 1.94 -18.26 0.13
C TRP A 259 1.56 -19.68 0.52
N GLU A 260 2.54 -20.40 1.06
CA GLU A 260 2.39 -21.73 1.62
C GLU A 260 2.58 -21.69 3.13
N GLN A 261 1.78 -22.45 3.85
CA GLN A 261 1.91 -22.64 5.29
C GLN A 261 1.63 -24.11 5.64
N ARG A 262 2.58 -24.76 6.31
CA ARG A 262 2.46 -26.17 6.68
C ARG A 262 3.26 -26.52 7.92
N LYS A 263 2.92 -27.63 8.57
CA LYS A 263 3.77 -28.22 9.60
C LYS A 263 5.04 -28.78 8.94
N ALA A 264 6.21 -28.48 9.51
CA ALA A 264 7.51 -28.96 9.03
C ALA A 264 8.56 -28.90 10.13
N ALA A 265 9.56 -29.77 10.03
CA ALA A 265 10.80 -29.60 10.79
C ALA A 265 11.49 -28.28 10.38
N ARG A 266 12.39 -27.80 11.24
CA ARG A 266 13.16 -26.59 10.97
C ARG A 266 14.04 -26.82 9.72
N PRO A 267 13.98 -25.95 8.71
CA PRO A 267 14.83 -26.10 7.54
C PRO A 267 16.29 -25.76 7.87
N ASP A 268 17.24 -26.49 7.27
CA ASP A 268 18.68 -26.31 7.50
C ASP A 268 19.22 -24.95 7.08
N ARG A 269 18.54 -24.26 6.15
CA ARG A 269 18.90 -22.93 5.66
C ARG A 269 17.67 -22.03 5.61
N ASN A 270 17.71 -20.97 6.42
CA ASN A 270 16.82 -19.82 6.27
C ASN A 270 17.56 -18.75 5.47
N ARG A 271 17.18 -18.52 4.20
CA ARG A 271 17.74 -17.40 3.43
C ARG A 271 17.09 -16.11 3.95
N ALA A 272 17.83 -15.40 4.79
CA ALA A 272 17.47 -14.10 5.30
C ALA A 272 17.83 -13.03 4.25
N GLY A 273 17.02 -12.89 3.20
CA GLY A 273 17.06 -11.74 2.28
C GLY A 273 16.26 -10.56 2.84
N THR A 274 15.93 -9.61 1.98
CA THR A 274 15.09 -8.42 2.29
C THR A 274 13.73 -8.78 2.89
N TRP A 275 13.28 -10.01 2.71
CA TRP A 275 12.04 -10.58 3.25
C TRP A 275 12.21 -11.29 4.61
N GLY A 276 13.45 -11.42 5.13
CA GLY A 276 13.74 -12.25 6.28
C GLY A 276 12.88 -11.94 7.51
N GLN A 277 12.86 -10.70 7.94
CA GLN A 277 12.04 -10.27 9.09
C GLN A 277 10.53 -10.43 8.81
N PHE A 278 10.09 -10.12 7.59
CA PHE A 278 8.69 -10.26 7.21
C PHE A 278 8.21 -11.71 7.28
N VAL A 279 8.95 -12.65 6.67
CA VAL A 279 8.55 -14.05 6.65
C VAL A 279 8.70 -14.69 8.03
N GLN A 280 9.70 -14.30 8.84
CA GLN A 280 9.92 -14.83 10.17
C GLN A 280 8.79 -14.44 11.14
N ARG A 281 8.41 -13.14 11.22
CA ARG A 281 7.28 -12.73 12.08
C ARG A 281 5.96 -13.38 11.66
N ASN A 282 5.80 -13.65 10.35
CA ASN A 282 4.61 -14.32 9.83
C ASN A 282 4.63 -15.83 10.11
N ALA A 283 5.81 -16.47 10.24
CA ALA A 283 5.92 -17.84 10.73
C ALA A 283 5.57 -17.94 12.22
N GLU A 284 5.98 -16.97 13.03
CA GLU A 284 5.62 -16.89 14.45
C GLU A 284 4.09 -16.74 14.62
N LEU A 285 3.47 -15.84 13.87
CA LEU A 285 2.01 -15.71 13.87
C LEU A 285 1.32 -17.01 13.42
N ALA A 286 1.84 -17.65 12.38
CA ALA A 286 1.31 -18.90 11.87
C ALA A 286 1.37 -20.03 12.89
N ALA A 287 2.46 -20.12 13.66
CA ALA A 287 2.62 -21.08 14.75
C ALA A 287 1.59 -20.86 15.87
N VAL A 288 1.34 -19.61 16.25
CA VAL A 288 0.29 -19.26 17.21
C VAL A 288 -1.09 -19.65 16.70
N LEU A 289 -1.42 -19.32 15.46
CA LEU A 289 -2.74 -19.63 14.86
C LEU A 289 -2.96 -21.14 14.66
N ALA A 290 -1.89 -21.89 14.36
CA ALA A 290 -1.97 -23.35 14.18
C ALA A 290 -2.35 -24.12 15.45
N ARG A 291 -2.15 -23.53 16.63
CA ARG A 291 -2.54 -24.11 17.94
C ARG A 291 -4.01 -23.86 18.29
N LEU A 292 -4.66 -22.97 17.56
CA LEU A 292 -6.04 -22.57 17.82
C LEU A 292 -6.98 -23.36 16.91
N ALA A 293 -7.83 -24.22 17.49
CA ALA A 293 -8.95 -24.78 16.77
C ALA A 293 -9.97 -23.67 16.45
N VAL A 294 -10.43 -23.59 15.21
CA VAL A 294 -11.60 -22.76 14.87
C VAL A 294 -12.84 -23.55 15.33
N ARG A 295 -13.36 -23.17 16.49
CA ARG A 295 -14.63 -23.69 17.03
C ARG A 295 -15.76 -22.71 16.71
#